data_cd963330590576d69a983b01d16fe320
#
_entry.id   cd963330590576d69a983b01d16fe320
#
_cell.length_a   1.000
_cell.length_b   1.000
_cell.length_c   1.000
_cell.angle_alpha   90.00
_cell.angle_beta   90.00
_cell.angle_gamma   90.00
#
_symmetry.space_group_name_H-M   'P 1'
#
loop_
_entity.id
_entity.type
_entity.pdbx_description
1 polymer ?
#
loop_
_entity_poly.entity_id
_entity_poly.type
_entity_poly.pdbx_seq_one_letter_code
_entity_poly.pdbx_strand_id
1 'polypeptide(L)'
;MDNHIHILLKAKREHLSKIMKFIQQSYTFYFNKKYKHSGRVFGSRFKSKGCNDDIYLTELVKYIHLNPKKAGLSDLYMNMFTSHRFYVSDCDSFVDVNYILNFFSADISKARIMYLDYLNLPFNCSAKDIYCDGAKH
;
A
#
# COMPACT_ATOMS: atom_id res chain seq x y z
N MET A 1 3.42 -3.95 -10.89
CA MET A 1 2.85 -5.28 -10.60
C MET A 1 1.58 -5.40 -11.40
N ASP A 2 1.53 -6.38 -12.26
CA ASP A 2 0.50 -6.42 -13.31
C ASP A 2 -0.76 -7.19 -12.87
N ASN A 3 -0.71 -7.89 -11.73
CA ASN A 3 -1.74 -8.86 -11.37
C ASN A 3 -2.27 -8.79 -9.92
N HIS A 4 -1.72 -7.91 -9.08
CA HIS A 4 -2.21 -7.74 -7.70
C HIS A 4 -1.92 -6.34 -7.14
N ILE A 5 -2.65 -5.98 -6.09
CA ILE A 5 -2.51 -4.72 -5.37
C ILE A 5 -2.26 -4.99 -3.89
N HIS A 6 -1.49 -4.13 -3.26
CA HIS A 6 -1.32 -4.10 -1.81
C HIS A 6 -2.09 -2.91 -1.24
N ILE A 7 -2.87 -3.17 -0.21
CA ILE A 7 -3.67 -2.14 0.47
C ILE A 7 -3.40 -2.25 1.97
N LEU A 8 -2.97 -1.15 2.59
CA LEU A 8 -2.93 -1.01 4.04
C LEU A 8 -4.23 -0.35 4.51
N LEU A 9 -4.96 -1.04 5.38
CA LEU A 9 -6.25 -0.59 5.90
C LEU A 9 -6.25 -0.59 7.42
N LYS A 10 -6.72 0.51 8.01
CA LYS A 10 -7.10 0.56 9.43
C LYS A 10 -8.60 0.33 9.53
N ALA A 11 -9.00 -0.85 9.98
CA ALA A 11 -10.41 -1.24 10.08
C ALA A 11 -10.62 -2.23 11.22
N LYS A 12 -11.83 -2.26 11.78
CA LYS A 12 -12.24 -3.37 12.65
C LYS A 12 -12.33 -4.65 11.83
N ARG A 13 -11.86 -5.76 12.40
CA ARG A 13 -11.84 -7.08 11.74
C ARG A 13 -13.20 -7.48 11.16
N GLU A 14 -14.28 -7.21 11.88
CA GLU A 14 -15.65 -7.51 11.46
C GLU A 14 -16.11 -6.76 10.21
N HIS A 15 -15.50 -5.59 9.92
CA HIS A 15 -15.84 -4.77 8.76
C HIS A 15 -14.96 -5.04 7.53
N LEU A 16 -13.82 -5.71 7.71
CA LEU A 16 -12.83 -5.91 6.65
C LEU A 16 -13.44 -6.55 5.40
N SER A 17 -14.21 -7.62 5.57
CA SER A 17 -14.84 -8.31 4.43
C SER A 17 -15.83 -7.43 3.68
N LYS A 18 -16.58 -6.58 4.38
CA LYS A 18 -17.53 -5.64 3.76
C LYS A 18 -16.79 -4.56 2.98
N ILE A 19 -15.73 -3.99 3.56
CA ILE A 19 -14.88 -2.97 2.92
C ILE A 19 -14.25 -3.54 1.64
N MET A 20 -13.62 -4.70 1.74
CA MET A 20 -12.96 -5.33 0.59
C MET A 20 -13.95 -5.73 -0.51
N LYS A 21 -15.14 -6.23 -0.14
CA LYS A 21 -16.21 -6.49 -1.08
C LYS A 21 -16.60 -5.22 -1.85
N PHE A 22 -16.79 -4.12 -1.13
CA PHE A 22 -17.16 -2.83 -1.74
C PHE A 22 -16.07 -2.34 -2.71
N ILE A 23 -14.80 -2.34 -2.29
CA ILE A 23 -13.67 -1.92 -3.13
C ILE A 23 -13.59 -2.76 -4.40
N GLN A 24 -13.61 -4.09 -4.26
CA GLN A 24 -13.49 -5.00 -5.40
C GLN A 24 -14.67 -4.89 -6.37
N GLN A 25 -15.90 -4.76 -5.86
CA GLN A 25 -17.08 -4.59 -6.70
C GLN A 25 -17.07 -3.26 -7.44
N SER A 26 -16.75 -2.15 -6.75
CA SER A 26 -16.67 -0.83 -7.37
C SER A 26 -15.64 -0.78 -8.47
N TYR A 27 -14.44 -1.35 -8.21
CA TYR A 27 -13.40 -1.43 -9.23
C TYR A 27 -13.80 -2.33 -10.41
N THR A 28 -14.40 -3.48 -10.15
CA THR A 28 -14.87 -4.39 -11.21
C THR A 28 -15.91 -3.70 -12.11
N PHE A 29 -16.85 -2.97 -11.51
CA PHE A 29 -17.84 -2.22 -12.26
C PHE A 29 -17.20 -1.14 -13.13
N TYR A 30 -16.29 -0.34 -12.55
CA TYR A 30 -15.52 0.67 -13.29
C TYR A 30 -14.73 0.06 -14.45
N PHE A 31 -13.99 -1.01 -14.19
CA PHE A 31 -13.15 -1.69 -15.17
C PHE A 31 -13.97 -2.24 -16.32
N ASN A 32 -15.03 -2.99 -16.02
CA ASN A 32 -15.90 -3.58 -17.02
C ASN A 32 -16.54 -2.51 -17.92
N LYS A 33 -17.01 -1.40 -17.33
CA LYS A 33 -17.57 -0.27 -18.08
C LYS A 33 -16.51 0.40 -18.96
N LYS A 34 -15.32 0.68 -18.43
CA LYS A 34 -14.25 1.38 -19.14
C LYS A 34 -13.69 0.58 -20.30
N TYR A 35 -13.48 -0.71 -20.11
CA TYR A 35 -12.81 -1.58 -21.09
C TYR A 35 -13.79 -2.47 -21.87
N LYS A 36 -15.11 -2.25 -21.73
CA LYS A 36 -16.17 -3.08 -22.35
C LYS A 36 -15.95 -4.58 -22.07
N HIS A 37 -15.43 -4.87 -20.88
CA HIS A 37 -15.17 -6.22 -20.41
C HIS A 37 -16.39 -6.76 -19.64
N SER A 38 -16.60 -8.07 -19.66
CA SER A 38 -17.65 -8.73 -18.88
C SER A 38 -17.04 -9.84 -18.02
N GLY A 39 -17.53 -9.97 -16.78
CA GLY A 39 -17.08 -11.03 -15.87
C GLY A 39 -16.17 -10.56 -14.75
N ARG A 40 -15.42 -11.52 -14.20
CA ARG A 40 -14.57 -11.30 -13.02
C ARG A 40 -13.30 -10.54 -13.39
N VAL A 41 -12.96 -9.53 -12.61
CA VAL A 41 -11.66 -8.84 -12.67
C VAL A 41 -10.68 -9.42 -11.66
N PHE A 42 -11.17 -9.81 -10.48
CA PHE A 42 -10.34 -10.46 -9.46
C PHE A 42 -10.49 -11.97 -9.52
N GLY A 43 -9.39 -12.68 -9.69
CA GLY A 43 -9.36 -14.14 -9.82
C GLY A 43 -9.65 -14.88 -8.52
N SER A 44 -9.34 -14.28 -7.36
CA SER A 44 -9.52 -14.89 -6.05
C SER A 44 -10.03 -13.89 -5.00
N ARG A 45 -10.37 -14.39 -3.82
CA ARG A 45 -10.65 -13.54 -2.67
C ARG A 45 -9.38 -12.84 -2.21
N PHE A 46 -9.54 -11.67 -1.57
CA PHE A 46 -8.41 -10.98 -0.93
C PHE A 46 -7.78 -11.86 0.17
N LYS A 47 -6.49 -11.72 0.34
CA LYS A 47 -5.76 -12.24 1.49
C LYS A 47 -5.50 -11.09 2.45
N SER A 48 -5.51 -11.34 3.76
CA SER A 48 -5.22 -10.30 4.75
C SER A 48 -4.32 -10.85 5.85
N LYS A 49 -3.41 -9.99 6.32
CA LYS A 49 -2.55 -10.24 7.48
C LYS A 49 -2.73 -9.07 8.45
N GLY A 50 -2.83 -9.39 9.74
CA GLY A 50 -2.89 -8.36 10.79
C GLY A 50 -1.53 -7.70 10.96
N CYS A 51 -1.53 -6.39 11.22
CA CYS A 51 -0.35 -5.60 11.58
C CYS A 51 -0.56 -5.12 13.02
N ASN A 52 0.20 -5.69 13.95
CA ASN A 52 0.04 -5.46 15.40
C ASN A 52 1.26 -4.76 16.03
N ASP A 53 2.23 -4.36 15.22
CA ASP A 53 3.50 -3.80 15.64
C ASP A 53 3.86 -2.60 14.77
N ASP A 54 4.30 -1.51 15.40
CA ASP A 54 4.62 -0.25 14.75
C ASP A 54 5.84 -0.36 13.83
N ILE A 55 6.82 -1.18 14.21
CA ILE A 55 8.00 -1.44 13.37
C ILE A 55 7.57 -2.18 12.10
N TYR A 56 6.74 -3.21 12.27
CA TYR A 56 6.19 -3.94 11.14
C TYR A 56 5.32 -3.04 10.25
N LEU A 57 4.56 -2.12 10.83
CA LEU A 57 3.71 -1.18 10.11
C LEU A 57 4.53 -0.24 9.21
N THR A 58 5.61 0.35 9.73
CA THR A 58 6.47 1.26 8.96
C THR A 58 7.22 0.50 7.85
N GLU A 59 7.70 -0.70 8.13
CA GLU A 59 8.33 -1.58 7.12
C GLU A 59 7.32 -2.01 6.02
N LEU A 60 6.06 -2.26 6.39
CA LEU A 60 5.00 -2.59 5.43
C LEU A 60 4.70 -1.40 4.50
N VAL A 61 4.62 -0.18 5.03
CA VAL A 61 4.46 1.03 4.20
C VAL A 61 5.62 1.17 3.23
N LYS A 62 6.86 1.04 3.73
CA LYS A 62 8.08 1.05 2.91
C LYS A 62 8.03 -0.02 1.81
N TYR A 63 7.64 -1.25 2.16
CA TYR A 63 7.48 -2.33 1.21
C TYR A 63 6.49 -1.99 0.09
N ILE A 64 5.29 -1.50 0.46
CA ILE A 64 4.24 -1.14 -0.50
C ILE A 64 4.75 -0.05 -1.46
N HIS A 65 5.41 0.98 -0.93
CA HIS A 65 5.87 2.10 -1.73
C HIS A 65 7.06 1.75 -2.64
N LEU A 66 8.00 0.90 -2.18
CA LEU A 66 9.15 0.48 -2.98
C LEU A 66 8.84 -0.69 -3.94
N ASN A 67 7.66 -1.27 -3.87
CA ASN A 67 7.28 -2.44 -4.67
C ASN A 67 7.37 -2.19 -6.18
N PRO A 68 6.90 -1.05 -6.74
CA PRO A 68 7.09 -0.74 -8.15
C PRO A 68 8.56 -0.70 -8.56
N LYS A 69 9.43 -0.09 -7.74
CA LYS A 69 10.87 -0.03 -8.01
C LYS A 69 11.53 -1.42 -8.01
N LYS A 70 11.12 -2.30 -7.10
CA LYS A 70 11.56 -3.70 -7.08
C LYS A 70 11.11 -4.48 -8.30
N ALA A 71 9.96 -4.13 -8.87
CA ALA A 71 9.46 -4.70 -10.12
C ALA A 71 10.10 -4.07 -11.37
N GLY A 72 11.14 -3.25 -11.24
CA GLY A 72 11.82 -2.59 -12.35
C GLY A 72 11.04 -1.42 -12.98
N LEU A 73 10.00 -0.94 -12.32
CA LEU A 73 9.21 0.19 -12.78
C LEU A 73 9.87 1.51 -12.39
N SER A 74 9.64 2.55 -13.19
CA SER A 74 10.23 3.88 -12.97
C SER A 74 9.71 4.56 -11.70
N ASP A 75 10.45 5.57 -11.21
CA ASP A 75 10.02 6.41 -10.09
C ASP A 75 8.70 7.15 -10.40
N LEU A 76 8.42 7.45 -11.67
CA LEU A 76 7.13 7.98 -12.10
C LEU A 76 5.98 7.03 -11.73
N TYR A 77 6.18 5.72 -11.87
CA TYR A 77 5.19 4.71 -11.52
C TYR A 77 4.94 4.68 -10.00
N MET A 78 5.99 4.87 -9.21
CA MET A 78 5.90 4.98 -7.75
C MET A 78 4.98 6.14 -7.34
N ASN A 79 5.12 7.29 -8.00
CA ASN A 79 4.32 8.49 -7.70
C ASN A 79 2.87 8.40 -8.23
N MET A 80 2.63 7.72 -9.34
CA MET A 80 1.29 7.64 -9.95
C MET A 80 0.41 6.55 -9.37
N PHE A 81 0.99 5.39 -9.03
CA PHE A 81 0.23 4.18 -8.69
C PHE A 81 0.39 3.71 -7.25
N THR A 82 1.12 4.48 -6.43
CA THR A 82 1.19 4.24 -4.99
C THR A 82 0.77 5.48 -4.21
N SER A 83 0.50 5.28 -2.91
CA SER A 83 0.26 6.39 -1.98
C SER A 83 1.52 7.20 -1.64
N HIS A 84 2.70 6.81 -2.12
CA HIS A 84 3.98 7.49 -1.84
C HIS A 84 3.93 9.00 -2.08
N ARG A 85 3.31 9.44 -3.19
CA ARG A 85 3.18 10.87 -3.53
C ARG A 85 2.59 11.72 -2.40
N PHE A 86 1.65 11.18 -1.62
CA PHE A 86 1.00 11.89 -0.52
C PHE A 86 1.90 12.03 0.71
N TYR A 87 2.93 11.18 0.81
CA TYR A 87 3.93 11.25 1.88
C TYR A 87 5.02 12.29 1.59
N VAL A 88 5.28 12.59 0.32
CA VAL A 88 6.37 13.50 -0.10
C VAL A 88 5.89 14.89 -0.49
N SER A 89 4.59 15.07 -0.70
CA SER A 89 4.01 16.35 -1.09
C SER A 89 2.83 16.72 -0.20
N ASP A 90 2.55 18.03 -0.16
CA ASP A 90 1.40 18.57 0.58
C ASP A 90 0.20 18.68 -0.35
N CYS A 91 -0.38 17.53 -0.67
CA CYS A 91 -1.57 17.46 -1.51
C CYS A 91 -2.70 16.76 -0.78
N ASP A 92 -3.92 17.18 -1.09
CA ASP A 92 -5.12 16.54 -0.54
C ASP A 92 -5.14 15.04 -0.82
N SER A 93 -5.44 14.26 0.20
CA SER A 93 -5.42 12.81 0.13
C SER A 93 -6.55 12.20 0.97
N PHE A 94 -7.10 11.10 0.46
CA PHE A 94 -7.94 10.20 1.26
C PHE A 94 -7.10 9.22 2.11
N VAL A 95 -5.75 9.26 1.98
CA VAL A 95 -4.82 8.45 2.76
C VAL A 95 -4.47 9.18 4.04
N ASP A 96 -4.58 8.51 5.17
CA ASP A 96 -4.18 9.04 6.48
C ASP A 96 -2.64 9.01 6.61
N VAL A 97 -1.98 9.95 5.91
CA VAL A 97 -0.52 10.04 5.91
C VAL A 97 0.03 10.43 7.27
N ASN A 98 -0.70 11.26 8.03
CA ASN A 98 -0.26 11.76 9.33
C ASN A 98 -0.12 10.60 10.34
N TYR A 99 -0.99 9.61 10.25
CA TYR A 99 -0.89 8.43 11.10
C TYR A 99 0.47 7.74 11.03
N ILE A 100 1.03 7.65 9.84
CA ILE A 100 2.35 7.04 9.61
C ILE A 100 3.49 8.03 9.83
N LEU A 101 3.35 9.28 9.36
CA LEU A 101 4.41 10.27 9.48
C LEU A 101 4.72 10.63 10.93
N ASN A 102 3.74 10.58 11.84
CA ASN A 102 3.93 10.81 13.27
C ASN A 102 4.88 9.81 13.94
N PHE A 103 5.13 8.64 13.35
CA PHE A 103 6.17 7.71 13.81
C PHE A 103 7.60 8.25 13.59
N PHE A 104 7.76 9.19 12.66
CA PHE A 104 9.07 9.80 12.36
C PHE A 104 9.29 11.11 13.11
N SER A 105 8.30 11.99 13.18
CA SER A 105 8.37 13.26 13.92
C SER A 105 6.97 13.85 14.11
N ALA A 106 6.81 14.65 15.19
CA ALA A 106 5.62 15.48 15.38
C ALA A 106 5.53 16.66 14.38
N ASP A 107 6.68 17.13 13.89
CA ASP A 107 6.77 18.12 12.82
C ASP A 107 6.62 17.42 11.47
N ILE A 108 5.56 17.75 10.72
CA ILE A 108 5.21 17.07 9.47
C ILE A 108 6.29 17.25 8.38
N SER A 109 6.92 18.43 8.31
CA SER A 109 7.97 18.72 7.33
C SER A 109 9.22 17.87 7.62
N LYS A 110 9.60 17.80 8.89
CA LYS A 110 10.70 16.96 9.35
C LYS A 110 10.37 15.47 9.18
N ALA A 111 9.14 15.06 9.49
CA ALA A 111 8.70 13.68 9.31
C ALA A 111 8.79 13.20 7.85
N ARG A 112 8.47 14.05 6.89
CA ARG A 112 8.61 13.74 5.45
C ARG A 112 10.06 13.52 5.04
N ILE A 113 10.99 14.34 5.54
CA ILE A 113 12.41 14.16 5.27
C ILE A 113 12.88 12.81 5.86
N MET A 114 12.58 12.57 7.14
CA MET A 114 12.95 11.32 7.81
C MET A 114 12.34 10.09 7.14
N TYR A 115 11.11 10.18 6.65
CA TYR A 115 10.46 9.12 5.88
C TYR A 115 11.22 8.84 4.56
N LEU A 116 11.67 9.86 3.83
CA LEU A 116 12.45 9.69 2.61
C LEU A 116 13.80 9.01 2.90
N ASP A 117 14.48 9.43 3.96
CA ASP A 117 15.72 8.81 4.40
C ASP A 117 15.49 7.34 4.78
N TYR A 118 14.39 7.07 5.49
CA TYR A 118 14.00 5.72 5.88
C TYR A 118 13.77 4.78 4.69
N LEU A 119 13.23 5.27 3.57
CA LEU A 119 13.07 4.44 2.37
C LEU A 119 14.40 3.94 1.80
N ASN A 120 15.51 4.66 2.02
CA ASN A 120 16.84 4.29 1.54
C ASN A 120 17.59 3.32 2.48
N LEU A 121 17.11 3.12 3.71
CA LEU A 121 17.71 2.16 4.63
C LEU A 121 17.44 0.71 4.19
N PRO A 122 18.26 -0.27 4.59
CA PRO A 122 17.93 -1.67 4.41
C PRO A 122 16.63 -2.04 5.15
N PHE A 123 15.94 -3.08 4.68
CA PHE A 123 14.79 -3.61 5.41
C PHE A 123 15.23 -4.27 6.71
N ASN A 124 14.44 -4.09 7.76
CA ASN A 124 14.69 -4.75 9.03
C ASN A 124 14.48 -6.28 8.88
N CYS A 125 15.34 -7.09 9.51
CA CYS A 125 15.32 -8.56 9.36
C CYS A 125 13.99 -9.22 9.76
N SER A 126 13.24 -8.60 10.67
CA SER A 126 11.89 -9.06 11.05
C SER A 126 10.85 -8.87 9.93
N ALA A 127 11.16 -8.08 8.91
CA ALA A 127 10.28 -7.86 7.77
C ALA A 127 10.32 -9.00 6.72
N LYS A 128 11.12 -10.04 6.91
CA LYS A 128 11.16 -11.20 6.00
C LYS A 128 9.78 -11.86 5.85
N ASP A 129 8.96 -11.80 6.88
CA ASP A 129 7.58 -12.33 6.83
C ASP A 129 6.63 -11.55 5.92
N ILE A 130 6.99 -10.30 5.55
CA ILE A 130 6.21 -9.52 4.58
C ILE A 130 6.34 -10.10 3.17
N TYR A 131 7.47 -10.77 2.90
CA TYR A 131 7.83 -11.26 1.56
C TYR A 131 7.34 -12.68 1.26
N CYS A 132 7.04 -13.49 2.29
CA CYS A 132 6.82 -14.93 2.11
C CYS A 132 5.48 -15.30 1.47
N ASP A 133 4.51 -14.39 1.45
CA ASP A 133 3.16 -14.69 0.94
C ASP A 133 2.96 -14.38 -0.56
N GLY A 134 3.96 -13.83 -1.25
CA GLY A 134 3.85 -13.42 -2.66
C GLY A 134 4.61 -14.29 -3.68
N ALA A 135 5.46 -15.22 -3.23
CA ALA A 135 6.39 -15.95 -4.09
C ALA A 135 6.04 -17.44 -4.28
N LYS A 136 4.76 -17.73 -4.42
CA LYS A 136 4.32 -19.05 -4.90
C LYS A 136 3.33 -18.86 -6.05
N HIS A 137 3.86 -18.69 -7.22
CA HIS A 137 3.25 -19.09 -8.50
C HIS A 137 4.36 -19.46 -9.47
#